data_ad6bdbb9953d4d2453bdca27f087cd5c
#
_entry.id   ad6bdbb9953d4d2453bdca27f087cd5c
#
_cell.length_a   1.000
_cell.length_b   1.000
_cell.length_c   1.000
_cell.angle_alpha   90.00
_cell.angle_beta   90.00
_cell.angle_gamma   90.00
#
_symmetry.space_group_name_H-M   'P 1'
#
loop_
_entity.id
_entity.type
_entity.pdbx_description
1 polymer ?
#
loop_
_entity_poly.entity_id
_entity_poly.type
_entity_poly.pdbx_seq_one_letter_code
_entity_poly.pdbx_strand_id
1 'polypeptide(L)'
;MTTSNSPTPMHPVSIVSLGPGDPELITLKGLRRLREADRIYCPATSQPDGTLTSRAADILRALDIAPAIIRPFPVTMRDDRAAALADYSAAVRRIAVECAEGRRVAVTAEGDAGFYSSLGYISALLAERSIATEHIAGVPAFVACAASEGVVIAELTEETNILTTLSSADELLDRLAAGRSLVLMKPSRYASAVKEALAQAPADVAFHYFEHTGADATRAYYTCRRDEIATRRFPYFSLLIVRRE
;
A
#
# COMPACT_ATOMS: atom_id res chain seq x y z
N MET A 1 47.65 -22.84 6.72
CA MET A 1 46.52 -22.78 5.76
C MET A 1 45.65 -21.61 6.18
N THR A 2 45.88 -20.44 5.56
CA THR A 2 45.06 -19.25 5.80
C THR A 2 43.80 -19.39 4.95
N THR A 3 42.67 -19.68 5.60
CA THR A 3 41.37 -19.62 4.95
C THR A 3 41.10 -18.18 4.56
N SER A 4 41.18 -17.89 3.27
CA SER A 4 40.77 -16.64 2.66
C SER A 4 39.26 -16.47 2.92
N ASN A 5 38.94 -15.66 3.92
CA ASN A 5 37.57 -15.27 4.23
C ASN A 5 37.16 -14.16 3.25
N SER A 6 36.90 -14.52 1.99
CA SER A 6 36.32 -13.56 1.04
C SER A 6 34.97 -13.11 1.61
N PRO A 7 34.68 -11.81 1.67
CA PRO A 7 33.39 -11.33 2.16
C PRO A 7 32.27 -11.95 1.32
N THR A 8 31.30 -12.57 1.96
CA THR A 8 30.09 -13.10 1.30
C THR A 8 29.45 -11.94 0.52
N PRO A 9 29.14 -12.10 -0.78
CA PRO A 9 28.54 -11.03 -1.55
C PRO A 9 27.18 -10.66 -0.94
N MET A 10 27.04 -9.41 -0.56
CA MET A 10 25.79 -8.90 0.02
C MET A 10 24.78 -8.71 -1.10
N HIS A 11 23.66 -9.41 -1.03
CA HIS A 11 22.55 -9.27 -1.98
C HIS A 11 21.76 -7.98 -1.71
N PRO A 12 21.27 -7.27 -2.75
CA PRO A 12 20.37 -6.16 -2.53
C PRO A 12 19.08 -6.63 -1.84
N VAL A 13 18.55 -5.83 -0.93
CA VAL A 13 17.24 -6.09 -0.33
C VAL A 13 16.15 -5.83 -1.34
N SER A 14 15.30 -6.83 -1.59
CA SER A 14 14.18 -6.70 -2.52
C SER A 14 12.99 -6.00 -1.83
N ILE A 15 12.64 -4.81 -2.31
CA ILE A 15 11.44 -4.08 -1.88
C ILE A 15 10.30 -4.51 -2.79
N VAL A 16 9.42 -5.39 -2.29
CA VAL A 16 8.41 -6.06 -3.11
C VAL A 16 7.02 -5.52 -2.82
N SER A 17 6.39 -4.97 -3.85
CA SER A 17 4.97 -4.58 -3.84
C SER A 17 4.09 -5.82 -4.01
N LEU A 18 3.16 -6.06 -3.07
CA LEU A 18 2.30 -7.25 -3.06
C LEU A 18 0.99 -7.08 -3.86
N GLY A 19 0.71 -5.88 -4.36
CA GLY A 19 -0.61 -5.56 -4.88
C GLY A 19 -1.63 -5.25 -3.79
N PRO A 20 -2.90 -4.98 -4.13
CA PRO A 20 -3.90 -4.41 -3.22
C PRO A 20 -4.55 -5.42 -2.27
N GLY A 21 -4.20 -6.70 -2.37
CA GLY A 21 -4.75 -7.73 -1.50
C GLY A 21 -5.03 -9.06 -2.21
N ASP A 22 -5.48 -9.02 -3.46
CA ASP A 22 -5.60 -10.20 -4.31
C ASP A 22 -4.20 -10.73 -4.66
N PRO A 23 -3.85 -11.98 -4.27
CA PRO A 23 -2.53 -12.55 -4.55
C PRO A 23 -2.26 -12.71 -6.05
N GLU A 24 -3.29 -12.83 -6.91
CA GLU A 24 -3.11 -12.93 -8.36
C GLU A 24 -2.67 -11.60 -9.00
N LEU A 25 -2.79 -10.48 -8.29
CA LEU A 25 -2.32 -9.17 -8.74
C LEU A 25 -0.84 -8.89 -8.40
N ILE A 26 -0.12 -9.88 -7.89
CA ILE A 26 1.33 -9.76 -7.75
C ILE A 26 2.02 -9.83 -9.12
N THR A 27 3.09 -9.08 -9.29
CA THR A 27 3.89 -9.21 -10.52
C THR A 27 4.74 -10.49 -10.50
N LEU A 28 4.96 -11.10 -11.65
CA LEU A 28 5.82 -12.28 -11.78
C LEU A 28 7.24 -12.03 -11.21
N LYS A 29 7.77 -10.81 -11.38
CA LYS A 29 9.05 -10.43 -10.80
C LYS A 29 8.98 -10.42 -9.27
N GLY A 30 7.92 -9.87 -8.70
CA GLY A 30 7.68 -9.86 -7.26
C GLY A 30 7.61 -11.26 -6.68
N LEU A 31 6.78 -12.13 -7.26
CA LEU A 31 6.66 -13.51 -6.83
C LEU A 31 7.98 -14.28 -6.89
N ARG A 32 8.75 -14.10 -7.96
CA ARG A 32 10.07 -14.72 -8.09
C ARG A 32 11.02 -14.28 -6.97
N ARG A 33 11.11 -12.97 -6.66
CA ARG A 33 11.95 -12.47 -5.57
C ARG A 33 11.52 -12.98 -4.20
N LEU A 34 10.21 -13.12 -3.96
CA LEU A 34 9.71 -13.70 -2.72
C LEU A 34 10.08 -15.18 -2.57
N ARG A 35 10.02 -15.96 -3.65
CA ARG A 35 10.41 -17.38 -3.65
C ARG A 35 11.92 -17.60 -3.52
N GLU A 36 12.73 -16.64 -3.97
CA GLU A 36 14.18 -16.65 -3.83
C GLU A 36 14.67 -16.16 -2.46
N ALA A 37 13.80 -15.53 -1.67
CA ALA A 37 14.18 -14.91 -0.40
C ALA A 37 14.36 -15.95 0.72
N ASP A 38 15.40 -15.76 1.54
CA ASP A 38 15.62 -16.53 2.76
C ASP A 38 14.83 -15.96 3.94
N ARG A 39 14.50 -14.65 3.88
CA ARG A 39 13.68 -13.92 4.87
C ARG A 39 12.81 -12.88 4.19
N ILE A 40 11.56 -12.78 4.63
CA ILE A 40 10.60 -11.78 4.11
C ILE A 40 10.03 -11.00 5.28
N TYR A 41 10.38 -9.73 5.35
CA TYR A 41 9.84 -8.81 6.35
C TYR A 41 8.56 -8.16 5.85
N CYS A 42 7.53 -8.12 6.69
CA CYS A 42 6.26 -7.48 6.36
C CYS A 42 5.71 -6.67 7.55
N PRO A 43 5.08 -5.50 7.30
CA PRO A 43 4.49 -4.71 8.36
C PRO A 43 3.32 -5.44 9.01
N ALA A 44 3.15 -5.24 10.30
CA ALA A 44 2.08 -5.82 11.09
C ALA A 44 1.53 -4.81 12.11
N THR A 45 0.26 -4.97 12.48
CA THR A 45 -0.37 -4.19 13.54
C THR A 45 -0.38 -5.01 14.82
N SER A 46 0.07 -4.40 15.93
CA SER A 46 -0.02 -5.01 17.25
C SER A 46 -1.45 -4.95 17.76
N GLN A 47 -1.96 -6.09 18.22
CA GLN A 47 -3.27 -6.20 18.87
C GLN A 47 -3.12 -5.97 20.40
N PRO A 48 -4.22 -5.68 21.12
CA PRO A 48 -4.17 -5.49 22.57
C PRO A 48 -3.65 -6.70 23.35
N ASP A 49 -3.80 -7.91 22.82
CA ASP A 49 -3.30 -9.16 23.39
C ASP A 49 -1.83 -9.45 23.08
N GLY A 50 -1.15 -8.52 22.39
CA GLY A 50 0.25 -8.65 21.99
C GLY A 50 0.48 -9.45 20.69
N THR A 51 -0.57 -10.01 20.07
CA THR A 51 -0.45 -10.68 18.78
C THR A 51 -0.22 -9.68 17.65
N LEU A 52 0.39 -10.14 16.56
CA LEU A 52 0.62 -9.36 15.35
C LEU A 52 -0.33 -9.83 14.24
N THR A 53 -1.08 -8.89 13.66
CA THR A 53 -1.89 -9.12 12.47
C THR A 53 -1.26 -8.42 11.27
N SER A 54 -1.17 -9.10 10.12
CA SER A 54 -0.54 -8.57 8.92
C SER A 54 -1.24 -9.07 7.67
N ARG A 55 -1.93 -8.18 6.96
CA ARG A 55 -2.50 -8.49 5.64
C ARG A 55 -1.41 -8.89 4.64
N ALA A 56 -0.24 -8.25 4.71
CA ALA A 56 0.90 -8.63 3.87
C ALA A 56 1.32 -10.09 4.13
N ALA A 57 1.34 -10.53 5.41
CA ALA A 57 1.62 -11.92 5.74
C ALA A 57 0.52 -12.88 5.23
N ASP A 58 -0.74 -12.45 5.21
CA ASP A 58 -1.84 -13.26 4.68
C ASP A 58 -1.72 -13.43 3.16
N ILE A 59 -1.39 -12.35 2.42
CA ILE A 59 -1.10 -12.42 0.98
C ILE A 59 0.09 -13.38 0.72
N LEU A 60 1.18 -13.26 1.50
CA LEU A 60 2.34 -14.14 1.36
C LEU A 60 1.98 -15.63 1.54
N ARG A 61 1.12 -15.95 2.52
CA ARG A 61 0.62 -17.33 2.73
C ARG A 61 -0.24 -17.80 1.55
N ALA A 62 -1.10 -16.93 1.02
CA ALA A 62 -1.92 -17.23 -0.16
C ALA A 62 -1.08 -17.46 -1.43
N LEU A 63 0.16 -16.95 -1.47
CA LEU A 63 1.15 -17.17 -2.55
C LEU A 63 2.03 -18.41 -2.29
N ASP A 64 1.66 -19.28 -1.34
CA ASP A 64 2.41 -20.47 -0.91
C ASP A 64 3.84 -20.18 -0.41
N ILE A 65 4.06 -18.97 0.13
CA ILE A 65 5.32 -18.65 0.79
C ILE A 65 5.38 -19.32 2.17
N ALA A 66 6.45 -20.07 2.42
CA ALA A 66 6.63 -20.82 3.66
C ALA A 66 6.56 -19.90 4.90
N PRO A 67 5.69 -20.16 5.89
CA PRO A 67 5.57 -19.33 7.09
C PRO A 67 6.88 -19.15 7.86
N ALA A 68 7.77 -20.16 7.78
CA ALA A 68 9.07 -20.16 8.46
C ALA A 68 10.03 -19.04 8.03
N ILE A 69 9.85 -18.45 6.86
CA ILE A 69 10.68 -17.33 6.37
C ILE A 69 10.01 -15.96 6.52
N ILE A 70 8.70 -15.91 6.85
CA ILE A 70 7.95 -14.66 7.03
C ILE A 70 8.28 -14.06 8.40
N ARG A 71 8.59 -12.76 8.43
CA ARG A 71 9.00 -12.00 9.61
C ARG A 71 8.13 -10.75 9.77
N PRO A 72 6.93 -10.88 10.35
CA PRO A 72 6.13 -9.71 10.67
C PRO A 72 6.86 -8.80 11.67
N PHE A 73 6.83 -7.50 11.45
CA PHE A 73 7.34 -6.52 12.38
C PHE A 73 6.27 -5.47 12.71
N PRO A 74 6.17 -5.06 13.98
CA PRO A 74 5.15 -4.09 14.39
C PRO A 74 5.39 -2.74 13.72
N VAL A 75 4.29 -2.06 13.35
CA VAL A 75 4.30 -0.67 12.89
C VAL A 75 3.22 0.08 13.66
N THR A 76 3.64 1.10 14.39
CA THR A 76 2.74 1.97 15.13
C THR A 76 1.94 2.84 14.16
N MET A 77 0.62 2.61 14.07
CA MET A 77 -0.32 3.30 13.17
C MET A 77 -0.91 4.58 13.80
N ARG A 78 -0.18 5.23 14.72
CA ARG A 78 -0.58 6.50 15.35
C ARG A 78 -0.04 7.68 14.56
N ASP A 79 -0.60 8.87 14.81
CA ASP A 79 -0.10 10.13 14.24
C ASP A 79 1.32 10.49 14.73
N ASP A 80 1.84 9.77 15.73
CA ASP A 80 3.21 9.86 16.21
C ASP A 80 4.19 9.22 15.20
N ARG A 81 4.73 10.07 14.36
CA ARG A 81 5.71 9.70 13.34
C ARG A 81 7.02 9.16 13.94
N ALA A 82 7.38 9.60 15.14
CA ALA A 82 8.62 9.17 15.81
C ALA A 82 8.56 7.70 16.22
N ALA A 83 7.42 7.24 16.76
CA ALA A 83 7.22 5.83 17.12
C ALA A 83 7.30 4.92 15.87
N ALA A 84 6.65 5.29 14.77
CA ALA A 84 6.71 4.53 13.52
C ALA A 84 8.14 4.46 12.96
N LEU A 85 8.92 5.54 13.02
CA LEU A 85 10.32 5.56 12.60
C LEU A 85 11.21 4.68 13.48
N ALA A 86 10.94 4.59 14.78
CA ALA A 86 11.63 3.68 15.68
C ALA A 86 11.37 2.21 15.32
N ASP A 87 10.13 1.86 14.96
CA ASP A 87 9.73 0.53 14.52
C ASP A 87 10.47 0.14 13.22
N TYR A 88 10.50 1.04 12.23
CA TYR A 88 11.25 0.82 10.97
C TYR A 88 12.75 0.67 11.23
N SER A 89 13.34 1.50 12.12
CA SER A 89 14.74 1.40 12.49
C SER A 89 15.06 0.06 13.16
N ALA A 90 14.16 -0.46 13.99
CA ALA A 90 14.29 -1.77 14.61
C ALA A 90 14.24 -2.92 13.57
N ALA A 91 13.33 -2.84 12.60
CA ALA A 91 13.25 -3.79 11.50
C ALA A 91 14.53 -3.76 10.64
N VAL A 92 15.01 -2.57 10.28
CA VAL A 92 16.22 -2.39 9.47
C VAL A 92 17.47 -2.93 10.17
N ARG A 93 17.59 -2.80 11.50
CA ARG A 93 18.72 -3.42 12.24
C ARG A 93 18.73 -4.95 12.08
N ARG A 94 17.57 -5.61 12.13
CA ARG A 94 17.44 -7.06 11.92
C ARG A 94 17.78 -7.44 10.48
N ILE A 95 17.25 -6.69 9.51
CA ILE A 95 17.53 -6.88 8.08
C ILE A 95 19.04 -6.78 7.81
N ALA A 96 19.71 -5.80 8.38
CA ALA A 96 21.16 -5.62 8.22
C ALA A 96 21.98 -6.82 8.72
N VAL A 97 21.58 -7.44 9.84
CA VAL A 97 22.22 -8.66 10.34
C VAL A 97 22.02 -9.81 9.36
N GLU A 98 20.80 -10.03 8.87
CA GLU A 98 20.50 -11.08 7.89
C GLU A 98 21.29 -10.89 6.58
N CYS A 99 21.42 -9.64 6.11
CA CYS A 99 22.22 -9.32 4.93
C CYS A 99 23.73 -9.59 5.14
N ALA A 100 24.26 -9.26 6.34
CA ALA A 100 25.66 -9.53 6.68
C ALA A 100 25.96 -11.04 6.77
N GLU A 101 24.95 -11.86 7.08
CA GLU A 101 25.03 -13.33 7.03
C GLU A 101 24.89 -13.90 5.60
N GLY A 102 24.79 -13.03 4.57
CA GLY A 102 24.68 -13.44 3.16
C GLY A 102 23.28 -13.86 2.75
N ARG A 103 22.24 -13.61 3.55
CA ARG A 103 20.86 -13.98 3.23
C ARG A 103 20.24 -13.04 2.22
N ARG A 104 19.43 -13.58 1.34
CA ARG A 104 18.55 -12.82 0.44
C ARG A 104 17.31 -12.37 1.22
N VAL A 105 17.20 -11.07 1.41
CA VAL A 105 16.09 -10.48 2.19
C VAL A 105 15.13 -9.76 1.28
N ALA A 106 13.83 -9.98 1.48
CA ALA A 106 12.77 -9.16 0.92
C ALA A 106 12.04 -8.38 2.01
N VAL A 107 11.55 -7.19 1.66
CA VAL A 107 10.63 -6.41 2.49
C VAL A 107 9.41 -6.08 1.65
N THR A 108 8.22 -6.27 2.21
CA THR A 108 6.97 -6.18 1.45
C THR A 108 6.04 -5.08 1.97
N ALA A 109 5.23 -4.53 1.06
CA ALA A 109 4.06 -3.71 1.38
C ALA A 109 2.89 -4.05 0.48
N GLU A 110 1.68 -3.76 0.98
CA GLU A 110 0.45 -3.81 0.19
C GLU A 110 0.43 -2.68 -0.84
N GLY A 111 -0.27 -2.89 -1.96
CA GLY A 111 -0.34 -1.96 -3.07
C GLY A 111 0.98 -1.88 -3.84
N ASP A 112 1.37 -0.68 -4.24
CA ASP A 112 2.67 -0.37 -4.83
C ASP A 112 3.56 0.38 -3.83
N ALA A 113 4.84 -0.01 -3.74
CA ALA A 113 5.80 0.56 -2.80
C ALA A 113 6.13 2.04 -3.09
N GLY A 114 5.87 2.53 -4.31
CA GLY A 114 6.06 3.92 -4.72
C GLY A 114 4.88 4.84 -4.39
N PHE A 115 3.69 4.27 -4.02
CA PHE A 115 2.49 5.06 -3.73
C PHE A 115 2.15 5.08 -2.23
N TYR A 116 2.50 6.17 -1.55
CA TYR A 116 2.17 6.43 -0.13
C TYR A 116 2.51 5.28 0.81
N SER A 117 3.56 4.53 0.44
CA SER A 117 4.06 3.39 1.20
C SER A 117 5.11 3.83 2.21
N SER A 118 5.10 3.19 3.37
CA SER A 118 6.15 3.36 4.38
C SER A 118 7.48 2.69 4.02
N LEU A 119 7.53 1.89 2.95
CA LEU A 119 8.79 1.26 2.52
C LEU A 119 9.86 2.26 2.06
N GLY A 120 9.46 3.48 1.69
CA GLY A 120 10.41 4.57 1.43
C GLY A 120 11.32 4.87 2.63
N TYR A 121 10.77 4.83 3.86
CA TYR A 121 11.58 5.00 5.09
C TYR A 121 12.56 3.86 5.31
N ILE A 122 12.13 2.61 5.05
CA ILE A 122 13.00 1.44 5.15
C ILE A 122 14.13 1.53 4.13
N SER A 123 13.83 1.90 2.88
CA SER A 123 14.83 2.08 1.84
C SER A 123 15.87 3.15 2.20
N ALA A 124 15.43 4.30 2.75
CA ALA A 124 16.33 5.36 3.21
C ALA A 124 17.24 4.86 4.34
N LEU A 125 16.69 4.17 5.35
CA LEU A 125 17.45 3.63 6.47
C LEU A 125 18.43 2.51 6.06
N LEU A 126 18.12 1.74 5.02
CA LEU A 126 19.04 0.77 4.43
C LEU A 126 20.19 1.46 3.67
N ALA A 127 19.86 2.52 2.91
CA ALA A 127 20.86 3.32 2.20
C ALA A 127 21.88 3.99 3.14
N GLU A 128 21.44 4.49 4.31
CA GLU A 128 22.31 5.00 5.38
C GLU A 128 23.33 3.96 5.86
N ARG A 129 23.01 2.68 5.70
CA ARG A 129 23.87 1.54 6.05
C ARG A 129 24.64 0.96 4.87
N SER A 130 24.60 1.64 3.72
CA SER A 130 25.21 1.17 2.46
C SER A 130 24.68 -0.20 1.99
N ILE A 131 23.43 -0.53 2.35
CA ILE A 131 22.73 -1.73 1.89
C ILE A 131 21.92 -1.36 0.65
N ALA A 132 22.25 -1.97 -0.48
CA ALA A 132 21.55 -1.75 -1.74
C ALA A 132 20.12 -2.30 -1.71
N THR A 133 19.20 -1.66 -2.43
CA THR A 133 17.81 -2.10 -2.58
C THR A 133 17.44 -2.28 -4.04
N GLU A 134 16.59 -3.29 -4.34
CA GLU A 134 15.93 -3.47 -5.63
C GLU A 134 14.43 -3.26 -5.44
N HIS A 135 13.85 -2.23 -6.08
CA HIS A 135 12.41 -1.95 -6.00
C HIS A 135 11.66 -2.71 -7.09
N ILE A 136 10.59 -3.42 -6.70
CA ILE A 136 9.72 -4.17 -7.59
C ILE A 136 8.31 -3.57 -7.52
N ALA A 137 7.86 -3.05 -8.65
CA ALA A 137 6.54 -2.44 -8.81
C ALA A 137 5.39 -3.44 -8.56
N GLY A 138 4.26 -2.92 -8.14
CA GLY A 138 3.02 -3.67 -7.95
C GLY A 138 1.82 -2.94 -8.54
N VAL A 139 0.63 -3.47 -8.32
CA VAL A 139 -0.64 -2.85 -8.70
C VAL A 139 -1.12 -1.96 -7.55
N PRO A 140 -1.23 -0.63 -7.76
CA PRO A 140 -1.81 0.27 -6.77
C PRO A 140 -3.29 -0.06 -6.52
N ALA A 141 -3.77 0.15 -5.29
CA ALA A 141 -5.15 -0.17 -4.92
C ALA A 141 -6.20 0.50 -5.83
N PHE A 142 -6.00 1.75 -6.19
CA PHE A 142 -6.96 2.48 -7.03
C PHE A 142 -7.03 1.93 -8.47
N VAL A 143 -5.93 1.38 -9.02
CA VAL A 143 -5.92 0.73 -10.33
C VAL A 143 -6.72 -0.57 -10.28
N ALA A 144 -6.53 -1.37 -9.23
CA ALA A 144 -7.28 -2.61 -9.07
C ALA A 144 -8.78 -2.35 -8.81
N CYS A 145 -9.11 -1.32 -8.01
CA CYS A 145 -10.49 -0.89 -7.78
C CYS A 145 -11.18 -0.48 -9.09
N ALA A 146 -10.50 0.32 -9.91
CA ALA A 146 -11.04 0.74 -11.20
C ALA A 146 -11.27 -0.47 -12.11
N ALA A 147 -10.31 -1.38 -12.18
CA ALA A 147 -10.39 -2.58 -13.01
C ALA A 147 -11.50 -3.54 -12.59
N SER A 148 -11.75 -3.70 -11.26
CA SER A 148 -12.79 -4.63 -10.77
C SER A 148 -14.21 -4.25 -11.20
N GLU A 149 -14.46 -2.95 -11.43
CA GLU A 149 -15.79 -2.43 -11.77
C GLU A 149 -15.84 -1.81 -13.19
N GLY A 150 -14.77 -1.93 -13.97
CA GLY A 150 -14.69 -1.35 -15.31
C GLY A 150 -14.68 0.19 -15.31
N VAL A 151 -14.26 0.81 -14.22
CA VAL A 151 -14.19 2.27 -14.10
C VAL A 151 -12.94 2.79 -14.79
N VAL A 152 -13.09 3.75 -15.68
CA VAL A 152 -11.97 4.46 -16.30
C VAL A 152 -11.50 5.58 -15.35
N ILE A 153 -10.22 5.60 -15.01
CA ILE A 153 -9.65 6.63 -14.10
C ILE A 153 -9.46 7.94 -14.84
N ALA A 154 -8.96 7.88 -16.07
CA ALA A 154 -8.71 9.04 -16.92
C ALA A 154 -8.78 8.65 -18.39
N GLU A 155 -9.21 9.57 -19.25
CA GLU A 155 -9.29 9.41 -20.70
C GLU A 155 -8.41 10.43 -21.43
N LEU A 156 -7.81 9.99 -22.53
CA LEU A 156 -7.03 10.85 -23.45
C LEU A 156 -6.02 11.76 -22.73
N THR A 157 -6.33 13.05 -22.65
CA THR A 157 -5.49 14.11 -22.06
C THR A 157 -5.94 14.53 -20.67
N GLU A 158 -6.88 13.81 -20.06
CA GLU A 158 -7.41 14.12 -18.73
C GLU A 158 -6.33 13.98 -17.65
N GLU A 159 -6.17 15.01 -16.84
CA GLU A 159 -5.24 14.97 -15.71
C GLU A 159 -5.87 14.22 -14.52
N THR A 160 -5.09 13.36 -13.87
CA THR A 160 -5.52 12.67 -12.63
C THR A 160 -4.77 13.19 -11.41
N ASN A 161 -5.51 13.60 -10.38
CA ASN A 161 -4.93 13.92 -9.09
C ASN A 161 -5.15 12.79 -8.09
N ILE A 162 -4.08 12.26 -7.49
CA ILE A 162 -4.14 11.25 -6.44
C ILE A 162 -3.92 11.95 -5.09
N LEU A 163 -4.95 11.96 -4.24
CA LEU A 163 -5.00 12.75 -3.00
C LEU A 163 -5.12 11.84 -1.76
N THR A 164 -4.38 12.17 -0.70
CA THR A 164 -4.50 11.55 0.63
C THR A 164 -5.02 12.53 1.68
N THR A 165 -5.23 13.78 1.27
CA THR A 165 -5.78 14.88 2.08
C THR A 165 -6.69 15.73 1.21
N LEU A 166 -7.70 16.31 1.82
CA LEU A 166 -8.62 17.26 1.21
C LEU A 166 -9.01 18.26 2.29
N SER A 167 -8.87 19.56 2.02
CA SER A 167 -9.12 20.62 3.00
C SER A 167 -10.60 21.00 3.08
N SER A 168 -11.33 20.92 1.95
CA SER A 168 -12.74 21.31 1.86
C SER A 168 -13.43 20.62 0.68
N ALA A 169 -14.77 20.73 0.64
CA ALA A 169 -15.57 20.35 -0.50
C ALA A 169 -15.24 21.20 -1.74
N ASP A 170 -15.05 22.49 -1.56
CA ASP A 170 -14.72 23.42 -2.66
C ASP A 170 -13.43 23.02 -3.37
N GLU A 171 -12.39 22.63 -2.61
CA GLU A 171 -11.14 22.14 -3.21
C GLU A 171 -11.37 20.97 -4.16
N LEU A 172 -12.25 20.02 -3.78
CA LEU A 172 -12.60 18.88 -4.63
C LEU A 172 -13.33 19.34 -5.89
N LEU A 173 -14.35 20.19 -5.72
CA LEU A 173 -15.18 20.70 -6.81
C LEU A 173 -14.38 21.56 -7.80
N ASP A 174 -13.47 22.39 -7.31
CA ASP A 174 -12.59 23.22 -8.14
C ASP A 174 -11.66 22.38 -9.01
N ARG A 175 -11.11 21.29 -8.46
CA ARG A 175 -10.27 20.35 -9.22
C ARG A 175 -11.06 19.66 -10.34
N LEU A 176 -12.30 19.25 -10.05
CA LEU A 176 -13.21 18.68 -11.07
C LEU A 176 -13.61 19.71 -12.14
N ALA A 177 -13.88 20.96 -11.71
CA ALA A 177 -14.19 22.05 -12.63
C ALA A 177 -13.01 22.38 -13.56
N ALA A 178 -11.77 22.15 -13.10
CA ALA A 178 -10.57 22.27 -13.90
C ALA A 178 -10.32 21.06 -14.86
N GLY A 179 -11.29 20.15 -15.00
CA GLY A 179 -11.21 18.99 -15.91
C GLY A 179 -10.32 17.87 -15.40
N ARG A 180 -10.17 17.71 -14.09
CA ARG A 180 -9.34 16.65 -13.50
C ARG A 180 -10.20 15.52 -12.97
N SER A 181 -9.75 14.29 -13.17
CA SER A 181 -10.22 13.13 -12.39
C SER A 181 -9.49 13.05 -11.06
N LEU A 182 -10.14 12.52 -10.03
CA LEU A 182 -9.59 12.46 -8.68
C LEU A 182 -9.60 11.05 -8.15
N VAL A 183 -8.48 10.63 -7.58
CA VAL A 183 -8.37 9.42 -6.76
C VAL A 183 -8.18 9.85 -5.31
N LEU A 184 -9.19 9.61 -4.47
CA LEU A 184 -9.19 9.98 -3.06
C LEU A 184 -8.81 8.77 -2.22
N MET A 185 -7.58 8.72 -1.72
CA MET A 185 -7.10 7.64 -0.88
C MET A 185 -7.27 7.96 0.61
N LYS A 186 -7.64 6.95 1.40
CA LYS A 186 -7.85 7.08 2.86
C LYS A 186 -8.90 8.16 3.22
N PRO A 187 -10.07 8.19 2.55
CA PRO A 187 -11.07 9.25 2.70
C PRO A 187 -11.67 9.33 4.11
N SER A 188 -11.46 8.32 4.96
CA SER A 188 -11.84 8.37 6.38
C SER A 188 -11.26 9.57 7.14
N ARG A 189 -10.15 10.13 6.67
CA ARG A 189 -9.47 11.28 7.29
C ARG A 189 -10.14 12.62 6.98
N TYR A 190 -10.90 12.69 5.86
CA TYR A 190 -11.55 13.91 5.36
C TYR A 190 -12.97 13.59 4.83
N ALA A 191 -13.65 12.66 5.49
CA ALA A 191 -14.96 12.16 5.08
C ALA A 191 -16.03 13.27 5.01
N SER A 192 -16.00 14.28 5.89
CA SER A 192 -16.93 15.41 5.86
C SER A 192 -16.81 16.19 4.56
N ALA A 193 -15.60 16.57 4.16
CA ALA A 193 -15.36 17.29 2.92
C ALA A 193 -15.82 16.50 1.68
N VAL A 194 -15.59 15.18 1.66
CA VAL A 194 -16.07 14.32 0.56
C VAL A 194 -17.59 14.27 0.50
N LYS A 195 -18.26 14.12 1.65
CA LYS A 195 -19.74 14.05 1.70
C LYS A 195 -20.39 15.39 1.37
N GLU A 196 -19.79 16.48 1.78
CA GLU A 196 -20.23 17.81 1.43
C GLU A 196 -20.07 18.07 -0.08
N ALA A 197 -18.92 17.72 -0.66
CA ALA A 197 -18.72 17.79 -2.11
C ALA A 197 -19.70 16.89 -2.88
N LEU A 198 -19.98 15.67 -2.40
CA LEU A 198 -20.97 14.77 -2.98
C LEU A 198 -22.38 15.39 -3.04
N ALA A 199 -22.77 16.14 -2.00
CA ALA A 199 -24.07 16.80 -1.95
C ALA A 199 -24.17 18.03 -2.91
N GLN A 200 -23.04 18.68 -3.17
CA GLN A 200 -22.98 19.91 -3.98
C GLN A 200 -22.63 19.63 -5.45
N ALA A 201 -22.04 18.47 -5.74
CA ALA A 201 -21.50 18.16 -7.06
C ALA A 201 -22.61 18.09 -8.12
N PRO A 202 -22.36 18.62 -9.34
CA PRO A 202 -23.25 18.49 -10.48
C PRO A 202 -23.62 17.05 -10.79
N ALA A 203 -24.73 16.84 -11.54
CA ALA A 203 -25.24 15.52 -11.85
C ALA A 203 -24.29 14.69 -12.75
N ASP A 204 -23.48 15.36 -13.58
CA ASP A 204 -22.47 14.79 -14.46
C ASP A 204 -21.17 14.38 -13.74
N VAL A 205 -21.10 14.47 -12.42
CA VAL A 205 -19.97 13.99 -11.65
C VAL A 205 -20.28 12.63 -11.06
N ALA A 206 -19.53 11.61 -11.43
CA ALA A 206 -19.63 10.27 -10.85
C ALA A 206 -18.68 10.13 -9.65
N PHE A 207 -19.18 9.45 -8.60
CA PHE A 207 -18.41 9.06 -7.42
C PHE A 207 -18.41 7.54 -7.33
N HIS A 208 -17.27 6.91 -7.57
CA HIS A 208 -17.09 5.47 -7.42
C HIS A 208 -16.41 5.20 -6.10
N TYR A 209 -17.13 4.58 -5.17
CA TYR A 209 -16.64 4.31 -3.82
C TYR A 209 -16.33 2.84 -3.62
N PHE A 210 -15.15 2.56 -3.06
CA PHE A 210 -14.64 1.20 -2.87
C PHE A 210 -14.18 0.97 -1.44
N GLU A 211 -14.42 -0.25 -0.91
CA GLU A 211 -13.87 -0.72 0.36
C GLU A 211 -13.22 -2.10 0.18
N HIS A 212 -12.12 -2.32 0.90
CA HIS A 212 -11.48 -3.63 1.03
C HIS A 212 -11.19 -4.36 -0.28
N THR A 213 -10.96 -3.65 -1.38
CA THR A 213 -10.64 -4.24 -2.69
C THR A 213 -9.45 -5.19 -2.58
N GLY A 214 -9.54 -6.35 -3.24
CA GLY A 214 -8.54 -7.43 -3.16
C GLY A 214 -8.57 -8.22 -1.85
N ALA A 215 -9.44 -7.87 -0.89
CA ALA A 215 -9.71 -8.71 0.26
C ALA A 215 -10.66 -9.86 -0.11
N ASP A 216 -10.94 -10.72 0.87
CA ASP A 216 -12.03 -11.70 0.77
C ASP A 216 -13.30 -11.04 0.20
N ALA A 217 -13.92 -11.69 -0.78
CA ALA A 217 -15.11 -11.21 -1.48
C ALA A 217 -16.26 -10.83 -0.54
N THR A 218 -16.30 -11.40 0.67
CA THR A 218 -17.31 -11.07 1.71
C THR A 218 -17.11 -9.68 2.31
N ARG A 219 -15.95 -9.06 2.16
CA ARG A 219 -15.59 -7.75 2.71
C ARG A 219 -15.48 -6.66 1.65
N ALA A 220 -15.28 -7.03 0.39
CA ALA A 220 -15.21 -6.09 -0.71
C ALA A 220 -16.57 -5.42 -0.93
N TYR A 221 -16.57 -4.10 -1.13
CA TYR A 221 -17.78 -3.34 -1.39
C TYR A 221 -17.52 -2.25 -2.42
N TYR A 222 -18.49 -2.08 -3.32
CA TYR A 222 -18.51 -1.01 -4.31
C TYR A 222 -19.90 -0.39 -4.40
N THR A 223 -19.96 0.93 -4.60
CA THR A 223 -21.15 1.64 -5.02
C THR A 223 -20.80 2.95 -5.74
N CYS A 224 -21.65 3.33 -6.71
CA CYS A 224 -21.64 4.67 -7.32
C CYS A 224 -22.88 5.48 -6.92
N ARG A 225 -23.73 4.96 -6.06
CA ARG A 225 -24.94 5.63 -5.59
C ARG A 225 -24.61 6.67 -4.54
N ARG A 226 -24.92 7.94 -4.82
CA ARG A 226 -24.63 9.08 -3.94
C ARG A 226 -25.29 8.95 -2.58
N ASP A 227 -26.53 8.45 -2.52
CA ASP A 227 -27.29 8.24 -1.28
C ASP A 227 -26.63 7.22 -0.36
N GLU A 228 -26.09 6.14 -0.92
CA GLU A 228 -25.35 5.13 -0.16
C GLU A 228 -24.02 5.67 0.35
N ILE A 229 -23.26 6.38 -0.49
CA ILE A 229 -21.97 6.98 -0.12
C ILE A 229 -22.17 8.02 1.00
N ALA A 230 -23.23 8.85 0.92
CA ALA A 230 -23.52 9.91 1.88
C ALA A 230 -23.71 9.38 3.31
N THR A 231 -24.39 8.23 3.45
CA THR A 231 -24.72 7.63 4.74
C THR A 231 -23.62 6.72 5.29
N ARG A 232 -22.68 6.28 4.43
CA ARG A 232 -21.67 5.29 4.80
C ARG A 232 -20.56 5.86 5.68
N ARG A 233 -20.07 5.08 6.65
CA ARG A 233 -18.86 5.37 7.40
C ARG A 233 -17.65 4.83 6.60
N PHE A 234 -16.73 5.67 6.21
CA PHE A 234 -15.55 5.25 5.44
C PHE A 234 -14.54 4.53 6.34
N PRO A 235 -14.25 3.24 6.10
CA PRO A 235 -13.18 2.53 6.80
C PRO A 235 -11.80 2.97 6.30
N TYR A 236 -10.74 2.55 7.00
CA TYR A 236 -9.37 2.88 6.61
C TYR A 236 -9.01 2.37 5.19
N PHE A 237 -9.42 1.14 4.88
CA PHE A 237 -9.23 0.54 3.55
C PHE A 237 -10.39 0.89 2.62
N SER A 238 -10.51 2.18 2.30
CA SER A 238 -11.44 2.69 1.31
C SER A 238 -10.79 3.73 0.42
N LEU A 239 -11.36 3.92 -0.75
CA LEU A 239 -10.99 4.98 -1.68
C LEU A 239 -12.19 5.40 -2.54
N LEU A 240 -12.10 6.58 -3.15
CA LEU A 240 -13.03 7.00 -4.20
C LEU A 240 -12.25 7.34 -5.48
N ILE A 241 -12.91 7.08 -6.61
CA ILE A 241 -12.56 7.64 -7.91
C ILE A 241 -13.69 8.60 -8.27
N VAL A 242 -13.37 9.86 -8.52
CA VAL A 242 -14.34 10.91 -8.80
C VAL A 242 -13.98 11.58 -10.11
N ARG A 243 -14.92 11.62 -11.06
CA ARG A 243 -14.70 12.20 -12.38
C ARG A 243 -16.00 12.75 -12.97
N ARG A 244 -15.89 13.53 -14.04
CA ARG A 244 -17.04 13.85 -14.91
C ARG A 244 -17.27 12.72 -15.89
N GLU A 245 -18.53 12.43 -16.19
CA GLU A 245 -18.99 11.50 -17.22
C GLU A 245 -19.47 12.23 -18.47
#